data_dcb53d9f9e27ba37b82ece9c380ab083
#
_entry.id   dcb53d9f9e27ba37b82ece9c380ab083
#
_cell.length_a   1.000
_cell.length_b   1.000
_cell.length_c   1.000
_cell.angle_alpha   90.00
_cell.angle_beta   90.00
_cell.angle_gamma   90.00
#
_symmetry.space_group_name_H-M   'P 1'
#
loop_
_entity.id
_entity.type
_entity.pdbx_description
1 polymer ?
#
loop_
_entity_poly.entity_id
_entity_poly.type
_entity_poly.pdbx_seq_one_letter_code
_entity_poly.pdbx_strand_id
1 'polypeptide(L)'
;AVADGYVAVGDSAFMTMPLMGSGIESSMKAGKMFADYVEENKIDEFTAKNMWGFYHKYMTTLGADFAFVDVLKRWALSLDPKTIDWVFGGGLIEKSDLALVTTDTSGEKPKMSAKSIIKKVFLLLGHFGLVCKAIGCLTRSLKAKSIAKKIPAEYDEKKLAKWAKKYNKLIKN
;
A
#
# COMPACT_ATOMS: atom_id res chain seq x y z
N ALA A 1 -7.04 12.05 8.99
CA ALA A 1 -8.34 11.43 8.63
C ALA A 1 -9.34 11.48 9.79
N VAL A 2 -8.92 11.79 11.00
CA VAL A 2 -9.79 11.96 12.17
C VAL A 2 -9.61 13.34 12.78
N ALA A 3 -10.72 13.95 13.20
CA ALA A 3 -10.79 15.21 13.96
C ALA A 3 -12.03 15.16 14.83
N ASP A 4 -12.20 16.11 15.77
CA ASP A 4 -13.38 16.13 16.62
C ASP A 4 -14.65 16.25 15.78
N GLY A 5 -15.58 15.32 15.97
CA GLY A 5 -16.83 15.21 15.20
C GLY A 5 -16.67 14.83 13.74
N TYR A 6 -15.46 14.40 13.28
CA TYR A 6 -15.20 14.14 11.87
C TYR A 6 -14.28 12.94 11.63
N VAL A 7 -14.71 12.06 10.73
CA VAL A 7 -13.88 10.96 10.21
C VAL A 7 -13.97 10.94 8.69
N ALA A 8 -12.83 11.04 8.01
CA ALA A 8 -12.74 10.83 6.58
C ALA A 8 -12.45 9.35 6.29
N VAL A 9 -13.17 8.79 5.33
CA VAL A 9 -12.94 7.45 4.79
C VAL A 9 -12.97 7.47 3.27
N GLY A 10 -12.40 6.46 2.65
CA GLY A 10 -12.39 6.34 1.20
C GLY A 10 -11.44 7.33 0.52
N ASP A 11 -11.82 7.81 -0.66
CA ASP A 11 -10.99 8.68 -1.50
C ASP A 11 -10.63 10.00 -0.81
N SER A 12 -11.54 10.55 -0.01
CA SER A 12 -11.30 11.77 0.79
C SER A 12 -10.19 11.61 1.83
N ALA A 13 -9.90 10.38 2.23
CA ALA A 13 -8.84 10.02 3.16
C ALA A 13 -7.64 9.33 2.48
N PHE A 14 -7.57 9.38 1.14
CA PHE A 14 -6.56 8.66 0.35
C PHE A 14 -6.53 7.16 0.59
N MET A 15 -7.69 6.57 0.90
CA MET A 15 -7.86 5.14 1.15
C MET A 15 -8.20 4.37 -0.13
N THR A 16 -7.64 4.78 -1.26
CA THR A 16 -7.80 4.15 -2.58
C THR A 16 -6.60 3.28 -2.87
N MET A 17 -6.82 2.11 -3.48
CA MET A 17 -5.71 1.25 -3.88
C MET A 17 -4.83 1.96 -4.92
N PRO A 18 -3.54 2.21 -4.63
CA PRO A 18 -2.73 3.11 -5.46
C PRO A 18 -2.52 2.62 -6.89
N LEU A 19 -2.37 1.31 -7.11
CA LEU A 19 -2.02 0.75 -8.42
C LEU A 19 -3.19 0.78 -9.40
N MET A 20 -4.37 0.38 -8.94
CA MET A 20 -5.55 0.21 -9.80
C MET A 20 -6.52 1.39 -9.73
N GLY A 21 -6.35 2.31 -8.80
CA GLY A 21 -7.31 3.38 -8.54
C GLY A 21 -8.66 2.87 -8.02
N SER A 22 -8.74 1.61 -7.60
CA SER A 22 -9.96 1.01 -7.05
C SER A 22 -10.21 1.54 -5.64
N GLY A 23 -11.21 2.42 -5.51
CA GLY A 23 -11.59 3.06 -4.24
C GLY A 23 -12.82 2.43 -3.59
N ILE A 24 -13.72 1.81 -4.37
CA ILE A 24 -15.03 1.33 -3.87
C ILE A 24 -14.84 0.29 -2.75
N GLU A 25 -14.13 -0.79 -3.04
CA GLU A 25 -13.92 -1.88 -2.07
C GLU A 25 -13.15 -1.41 -0.83
N SER A 26 -12.08 -0.64 -1.03
CA SER A 26 -11.28 -0.11 0.09
C SER A 26 -12.06 0.88 0.94
N SER A 27 -12.91 1.71 0.33
CA SER A 27 -13.81 2.64 1.04
C SER A 27 -14.85 1.89 1.86
N MET A 28 -15.47 0.84 1.29
CA MET A 28 -16.42 -0.01 2.02
C MET A 28 -15.75 -0.73 3.19
N LYS A 29 -14.55 -1.30 2.98
CA LYS A 29 -13.77 -1.93 4.05
C LYS A 29 -13.41 -0.94 5.16
N ALA A 30 -13.00 0.28 4.81
CA ALA A 30 -12.68 1.32 5.78
C ALA A 30 -13.92 1.79 6.55
N GLY A 31 -15.06 1.97 5.87
CA GLY A 31 -16.33 2.31 6.50
C GLY A 31 -16.80 1.24 7.49
N LYS A 32 -16.74 -0.04 7.06
CA LYS A 32 -17.04 -1.16 7.96
C LYS A 32 -16.10 -1.20 9.16
N MET A 33 -14.80 -1.04 8.94
CA MET A 33 -13.80 -1.03 10.01
C MET A 33 -14.06 0.10 11.01
N PHE A 34 -14.54 1.27 10.55
CA PHE A 34 -14.91 2.36 11.42
C PHE A 34 -16.17 2.03 12.24
N ALA A 35 -17.22 1.50 11.60
CA ALA A 35 -18.44 1.10 12.29
C ALA A 35 -18.16 0.03 13.35
N ASP A 36 -17.43 -1.03 12.98
CA ASP A 36 -17.04 -2.08 13.93
C ASP A 36 -16.21 -1.50 15.10
N TYR A 37 -15.30 -0.56 14.83
CA TYR A 37 -14.50 0.08 15.87
C TYR A 37 -15.36 0.89 16.87
N VAL A 38 -16.34 1.64 16.36
CA VAL A 38 -17.27 2.42 17.20
C VAL A 38 -18.09 1.50 18.10
N GLU A 39 -18.61 0.41 17.54
CA GLU A 39 -19.42 -0.57 18.27
C GLU A 39 -18.60 -1.33 19.32
N GLU A 40 -17.45 -1.89 18.92
CA GLU A 40 -16.56 -2.67 19.80
C GLU A 40 -16.07 -1.86 21.00
N ASN A 41 -15.78 -0.57 20.79
CA ASN A 41 -15.23 0.32 21.84
C ASN A 41 -16.29 1.20 22.50
N LYS A 42 -17.59 1.05 22.13
CA LYS A 42 -18.72 1.82 22.68
C LYS A 42 -18.44 3.33 22.65
N ILE A 43 -17.99 3.83 21.48
CA ILE A 43 -17.64 5.24 21.32
C ILE A 43 -18.94 6.07 21.32
N ASP A 44 -19.11 6.92 22.32
CA ASP A 44 -20.22 7.86 22.50
C ASP A 44 -19.79 9.32 22.24
N GLU A 45 -18.50 9.63 22.44
CA GLU A 45 -17.90 10.92 22.13
C GLU A 45 -16.94 10.81 20.94
N PHE A 46 -17.28 11.45 19.83
CA PHE A 46 -16.51 11.42 18.59
C PHE A 46 -15.38 12.46 18.60
N THR A 47 -14.43 12.32 19.52
CA THR A 47 -13.20 13.12 19.54
C THR A 47 -12.13 12.47 18.68
N ALA A 48 -11.18 13.26 18.19
CA ALA A 48 -10.01 12.73 17.45
C ALA A 48 -9.28 11.65 18.24
N LYS A 49 -9.17 11.81 19.55
CA LYS A 49 -8.53 10.87 20.47
C LYS A 49 -9.29 9.53 20.51
N ASN A 50 -10.61 9.57 20.69
CA ASN A 50 -11.44 8.36 20.80
C ASN A 50 -11.50 7.60 19.45
N MET A 51 -11.51 8.33 18.33
CA MET A 51 -11.55 7.72 16.99
C MET A 51 -10.17 7.34 16.44
N TRP A 52 -9.09 7.70 17.12
CA TRP A 52 -7.74 7.44 16.65
C TRP A 52 -7.44 5.95 16.46
N GLY A 53 -7.95 5.09 17.31
CA GLY A 53 -7.74 3.66 17.24
C GLY A 53 -8.24 3.04 15.92
N PHE A 54 -9.33 3.55 15.35
CA PHE A 54 -9.77 3.18 14.01
C PHE A 54 -8.69 3.50 12.96
N TYR A 55 -8.19 4.75 12.96
CA TYR A 55 -7.19 5.17 11.98
C TYR A 55 -5.88 4.41 12.16
N HIS A 56 -5.46 4.15 13.39
CA HIS A 56 -4.32 3.29 13.69
C HIS A 56 -4.51 1.87 13.14
N LYS A 57 -5.68 1.25 13.38
CA LYS A 57 -6.04 -0.09 12.84
C LYS A 57 -5.99 -0.09 11.32
N TYR A 58 -6.56 0.93 10.67
CA TYR A 58 -6.51 1.09 9.22
C TYR A 58 -5.05 1.18 8.71
N MET A 59 -4.24 2.09 9.27
CA MET A 59 -2.87 2.33 8.82
C MET A 59 -1.94 1.14 9.06
N THR A 60 -2.16 0.35 10.10
CA THR A 60 -1.34 -0.84 10.41
C THR A 60 -1.73 -2.07 9.57
N THR A 61 -2.89 -2.04 8.93
CA THR A 61 -3.43 -3.08 8.05
C THR A 61 -3.41 -2.61 6.59
N LEU A 62 -4.56 -2.19 6.06
CA LEU A 62 -4.74 -1.79 4.66
C LEU A 62 -3.82 -0.63 4.25
N GLY A 63 -3.70 0.39 5.07
CA GLY A 63 -2.85 1.55 4.80
C GLY A 63 -1.37 1.19 4.64
N ALA A 64 -0.88 0.20 5.40
CA ALA A 64 0.48 -0.30 5.27
C ALA A 64 0.71 -1.01 3.93
N ASP A 65 -0.27 -1.77 3.45
CA ASP A 65 -0.20 -2.44 2.16
C ASP A 65 -0.29 -1.42 1.02
N PHE A 66 -1.13 -0.42 1.15
CA PHE A 66 -1.22 0.68 0.19
C PHE A 66 0.07 1.52 0.14
N ALA A 67 0.73 1.74 1.28
CA ALA A 67 2.03 2.39 1.32
C ALA A 67 3.11 1.62 0.55
N PHE A 68 3.09 0.28 0.61
CA PHE A 68 3.96 -0.57 -0.19
C PHE A 68 3.68 -0.41 -1.67
N VAL A 69 2.41 -0.50 -2.07
CA VAL A 69 1.99 -0.42 -3.49
C VAL A 69 2.21 0.97 -4.07
N ASP A 70 2.04 2.05 -3.29
CA ASP A 70 2.28 3.43 -3.76
C ASP A 70 3.73 3.64 -4.20
N VAL A 71 4.70 3.11 -3.47
CA VAL A 71 6.12 3.19 -3.84
C VAL A 71 6.39 2.41 -5.13
N LEU A 72 5.80 1.21 -5.30
CA LEU A 72 5.90 0.44 -6.53
C LEU A 72 5.31 1.19 -7.73
N LYS A 73 4.12 1.78 -7.56
CA LYS A 73 3.47 2.58 -8.60
C LYS A 73 4.33 3.75 -9.03
N ARG A 74 4.87 4.54 -8.09
CA ARG A 74 5.73 5.68 -8.38
C ARG A 74 6.96 5.26 -9.17
N TRP A 75 7.58 4.14 -8.79
CA TRP A 75 8.70 3.59 -9.54
C TRP A 75 8.28 3.17 -10.94
N ALA A 76 7.17 2.42 -11.09
CA ALA A 76 6.68 2.00 -12.39
C ALA A 76 6.40 3.19 -13.32
N LEU A 77 5.79 4.26 -12.80
CA LEU A 77 5.55 5.50 -13.55
C LEU A 77 6.82 6.29 -13.89
N SER A 78 7.94 6.02 -13.23
CA SER A 78 9.25 6.64 -13.53
C SER A 78 10.04 5.90 -14.61
N LEU A 79 9.57 4.72 -15.05
CA LEU A 79 10.20 3.97 -16.12
C LEU A 79 9.92 4.62 -17.48
N ASP A 80 10.90 4.53 -18.38
CA ASP A 80 10.71 4.96 -19.76
C ASP A 80 9.77 4.01 -20.53
N PRO A 81 9.08 4.48 -21.59
CA PRO A 81 8.11 3.67 -22.33
C PRO A 81 8.70 2.36 -22.88
N LYS A 82 9.93 2.35 -23.36
CA LYS A 82 10.57 1.13 -23.89
C LYS A 82 10.79 0.09 -22.80
N THR A 83 11.16 0.52 -21.60
CA THR A 83 11.29 -0.37 -20.45
C THR A 83 9.92 -0.92 -20.02
N ILE A 84 8.87 -0.08 -20.05
CA ILE A 84 7.49 -0.51 -19.75
C ILE A 84 7.04 -1.56 -20.77
N ASP A 85 7.21 -1.29 -22.08
CA ASP A 85 6.87 -2.23 -23.14
C ASP A 85 7.62 -3.56 -22.99
N TRP A 86 8.91 -3.50 -22.63
CA TRP A 86 9.69 -4.69 -22.39
C TRP A 86 9.23 -5.48 -21.16
N VAL A 87 8.90 -4.81 -20.06
CA VAL A 87 8.41 -5.44 -18.81
C VAL A 87 7.09 -6.19 -19.05
N PHE A 88 6.15 -5.55 -19.74
CA PHE A 88 4.81 -6.12 -19.99
C PHE A 88 4.77 -6.95 -21.28
N GLY A 89 5.34 -6.48 -22.38
CA GLY A 89 5.35 -7.17 -23.66
C GLY A 89 6.36 -8.32 -23.72
N GLY A 90 7.48 -8.22 -23.01
CA GLY A 90 8.50 -9.27 -22.89
C GLY A 90 8.10 -10.44 -22.00
N GLY A 91 6.97 -10.32 -21.26
CA GLY A 91 6.45 -11.38 -20.40
C GLY A 91 7.18 -11.51 -19.05
N LEU A 92 7.83 -10.43 -18.59
CA LEU A 92 8.39 -10.38 -17.23
C LEU A 92 7.26 -10.31 -16.19
N ILE A 93 6.22 -9.53 -16.49
CA ILE A 93 4.98 -9.47 -15.70
C ILE A 93 3.85 -10.08 -16.54
N GLU A 94 3.33 -11.20 -16.08
CA GLU A 94 2.18 -11.88 -16.67
C GLU A 94 0.88 -11.48 -15.97
N LYS A 95 -0.28 -11.73 -16.62
CA LYS A 95 -1.61 -11.44 -16.02
C LYS A 95 -1.81 -12.11 -14.66
N SER A 96 -1.22 -13.29 -14.47
CA SER A 96 -1.21 -14.02 -13.20
C SER A 96 -0.48 -13.29 -12.08
N ASP A 97 0.59 -12.54 -12.41
CA ASP A 97 1.34 -11.77 -11.42
C ASP A 97 0.56 -10.52 -10.98
N LEU A 98 -0.19 -9.91 -11.90
CA LEU A 98 -1.08 -8.78 -11.58
C LEU A 98 -2.22 -9.23 -10.67
N ALA A 99 -2.74 -10.44 -10.87
CA ALA A 99 -3.77 -11.01 -9.99
C ALA A 99 -3.28 -11.14 -8.53
N LEU A 100 -1.98 -11.40 -8.31
CA LEU A 100 -1.38 -11.43 -6.95
C LEU A 100 -1.47 -10.10 -6.20
N VAL A 101 -1.50 -9.00 -6.94
CA VAL A 101 -1.54 -7.65 -6.35
C VAL A 101 -2.98 -7.14 -6.22
N THR A 102 -3.90 -7.72 -7.00
CA THR A 102 -5.27 -7.23 -7.13
C THR A 102 -6.32 -8.06 -6.40
N THR A 103 -6.05 -9.34 -6.15
CA THR A 103 -6.99 -10.25 -5.48
C THR A 103 -6.66 -10.43 -4.01
N ASP A 104 -7.29 -9.63 -3.18
CA ASP A 104 -7.24 -9.78 -1.71
C ASP A 104 -8.38 -10.68 -1.16
N THR A 105 -9.16 -11.32 -2.02
CA THR A 105 -10.44 -11.91 -1.58
C THR A 105 -10.49 -13.43 -1.58
N SER A 106 -9.53 -14.15 -2.12
CA SER A 106 -9.69 -15.62 -2.24
C SER A 106 -8.70 -16.49 -1.48
N GLY A 107 -7.75 -15.90 -0.75
CA GLY A 107 -6.81 -16.70 0.07
C GLY A 107 -5.88 -17.65 -0.70
N GLU A 108 -6.10 -17.85 -1.98
CA GLU A 108 -5.26 -18.69 -2.84
C GLU A 108 -4.12 -17.86 -3.44
N LYS A 109 -2.92 -18.08 -2.93
CA LYS A 109 -1.72 -17.55 -3.57
C LYS A 109 -1.50 -18.30 -4.89
N PRO A 110 -1.55 -17.63 -6.06
CA PRO A 110 -1.28 -18.28 -7.33
C PRO A 110 0.12 -18.90 -7.29
N LYS A 111 0.20 -20.18 -7.56
CA LYS A 111 1.47 -20.93 -7.62
C LYS A 111 2.17 -20.57 -8.92
N MET A 112 3.29 -19.87 -8.84
CA MET A 112 4.15 -19.63 -10.01
C MET A 112 4.73 -20.95 -10.49
N SER A 113 4.59 -21.24 -11.79
CA SER A 113 5.18 -22.43 -12.41
C SER A 113 6.71 -22.27 -12.44
N ALA A 114 7.45 -23.35 -12.17
CA ALA A 114 8.91 -23.38 -12.26
C ALA A 114 9.41 -22.89 -13.64
N LYS A 115 8.69 -23.22 -14.72
CA LYS A 115 8.99 -22.77 -16.08
C LYS A 115 8.88 -21.26 -16.24
N SER A 116 7.86 -20.62 -15.60
CA SER A 116 7.72 -19.15 -15.60
C SER A 116 8.86 -18.48 -14.84
N ILE A 117 9.28 -19.06 -13.70
CA ILE A 117 10.39 -18.53 -12.89
C ILE A 117 11.70 -18.57 -13.70
N ILE A 118 12.01 -19.69 -14.35
CA ILE A 118 13.22 -19.85 -15.16
C ILE A 118 13.23 -18.84 -16.31
N LYS A 119 12.09 -18.70 -17.02
CA LYS A 119 11.96 -17.71 -18.11
C LYS A 119 12.24 -16.29 -17.61
N LYS A 120 11.66 -15.91 -16.46
CA LYS A 120 11.84 -14.59 -15.85
C LYS A 120 13.28 -14.32 -15.43
N VAL A 121 13.97 -15.32 -14.88
CA VAL A 121 15.40 -15.23 -14.53
C VAL A 121 16.24 -14.97 -15.78
N PHE A 122 15.99 -15.70 -16.88
CA PHE A 122 16.70 -15.48 -18.15
C PHE A 122 16.47 -14.08 -18.73
N LEU A 123 15.23 -13.59 -18.70
CA LEU A 123 14.91 -12.23 -19.15
C LEU A 123 15.63 -11.15 -18.33
N LEU A 124 15.84 -11.38 -17.05
CA LEU A 124 16.49 -10.44 -16.14
C LEU A 124 18.01 -10.39 -16.32
N LEU A 125 18.66 -11.47 -16.78
CA LEU A 125 20.11 -11.52 -16.96
C LEU A 125 20.65 -10.46 -17.95
N GLY A 126 19.85 -10.11 -18.98
CA GLY A 126 20.19 -9.05 -19.94
C GLY A 126 19.98 -7.61 -19.44
N HIS A 127 19.34 -7.42 -18.27
CA HIS A 127 18.90 -6.11 -17.77
C HIS A 127 19.30 -5.84 -16.31
N PHE A 128 20.56 -6.14 -15.98
CA PHE A 128 21.09 -6.06 -14.61
C PHE A 128 20.82 -4.71 -13.92
N GLY A 129 20.96 -3.60 -14.64
CA GLY A 129 20.67 -2.27 -14.12
C GLY A 129 19.20 -2.07 -13.70
N LEU A 130 18.25 -2.64 -14.46
CA LEU A 130 16.84 -2.61 -14.12
C LEU A 130 16.55 -3.49 -12.89
N VAL A 131 17.20 -4.65 -12.81
CA VAL A 131 17.09 -5.56 -11.66
C VAL A 131 17.52 -4.86 -10.37
N CYS A 132 18.68 -4.18 -10.39
CA CYS A 132 19.16 -3.42 -9.23
C CYS A 132 18.17 -2.31 -8.82
N LYS A 133 17.61 -1.57 -9.78
CA LYS A 133 16.58 -0.56 -9.52
C LYS A 133 15.30 -1.17 -8.94
N ALA A 134 14.85 -2.31 -9.45
CA ALA A 134 13.67 -3.03 -8.95
C ALA A 134 13.87 -3.52 -7.51
N ILE A 135 15.05 -4.07 -7.19
CA ILE A 135 15.41 -4.48 -5.81
C ILE A 135 15.41 -3.26 -4.88
N GLY A 136 16.00 -2.15 -5.32
CA GLY A 136 15.97 -0.88 -4.58
C GLY A 136 14.55 -0.38 -4.33
N CYS A 137 13.69 -0.44 -5.34
CA CYS A 137 12.28 -0.10 -5.23
C CYS A 137 11.56 -1.02 -4.22
N LEU A 138 11.74 -2.33 -4.34
CA LEU A 138 11.13 -3.30 -3.42
C LEU A 138 11.56 -3.06 -1.97
N THR A 139 12.84 -2.81 -1.74
CA THR A 139 13.39 -2.47 -0.42
C THR A 139 12.73 -1.20 0.14
N ARG A 140 12.56 -0.18 -0.69
CA ARG A 140 11.87 1.07 -0.30
C ARG A 140 10.38 0.83 -0.01
N SER A 141 9.70 -0.01 -0.79
CA SER A 141 8.30 -0.38 -0.58
C SER A 141 8.11 -1.11 0.75
N LEU A 142 8.97 -2.07 1.07
CA LEU A 142 8.97 -2.75 2.37
C LEU A 142 9.22 -1.78 3.53
N LYS A 143 10.13 -0.82 3.34
CA LYS A 143 10.40 0.22 4.33
C LYS A 143 9.21 1.16 4.52
N ALA A 144 8.50 1.53 3.44
CA ALA A 144 7.27 2.31 3.51
C ALA A 144 6.19 1.59 4.33
N LYS A 145 5.94 0.31 4.01
CA LYS A 145 5.05 -0.57 4.78
C LYS A 145 5.43 -0.62 6.27
N SER A 146 6.72 -0.81 6.56
CA SER A 146 7.21 -0.86 7.94
C SER A 146 7.04 0.47 8.69
N ILE A 147 7.25 1.62 8.01
CA ILE A 147 7.03 2.94 8.63
C ILE A 147 5.54 3.19 8.83
N ALA A 148 4.67 2.83 7.88
CA ALA A 148 3.23 2.95 8.02
C ALA A 148 2.72 2.19 9.24
N LYS A 149 3.18 0.95 9.45
CA LYS A 149 2.85 0.13 10.64
C LYS A 149 3.34 0.72 11.98
N LYS A 150 4.28 1.65 11.94
CA LYS A 150 4.84 2.32 13.14
C LYS A 150 4.17 3.67 13.43
N ILE A 151 2.98 3.88 12.90
CA ILE A 151 2.14 5.03 13.28
C ILE A 151 1.88 4.96 14.80
N PRO A 152 1.92 6.08 15.53
CA PRO A 152 1.62 6.08 16.96
C PRO A 152 0.29 5.42 17.30
N ALA A 153 0.28 4.52 18.28
CA ALA A 153 -0.94 3.85 18.71
C ALA A 153 -1.94 4.80 19.40
N GLU A 154 -1.41 5.85 20.07
CA GLU A 154 -2.19 6.87 20.72
C GLU A 154 -2.16 8.17 19.93
N TYR A 155 -3.24 8.95 20.02
CA TYR A 155 -3.30 10.29 19.41
C TYR A 155 -2.37 11.25 20.14
N ASP A 156 -1.30 11.64 19.44
CA ASP A 156 -0.28 12.60 19.91
C ASP A 156 0.22 13.38 18.69
N GLU A 157 -0.16 14.63 18.59
CA GLU A 157 0.18 15.48 17.44
C GLU A 157 1.68 15.58 17.18
N LYS A 158 2.50 15.66 18.25
CA LYS A 158 3.97 15.78 18.11
C LYS A 158 4.58 14.49 17.59
N LYS A 159 4.13 13.34 18.10
CA LYS A 159 4.58 12.01 17.62
C LYS A 159 4.11 11.78 16.19
N LEU A 160 2.87 12.17 15.87
CA LEU A 160 2.31 12.07 14.53
C LEU A 160 3.04 12.93 13.51
N ALA A 161 3.34 14.18 13.84
CA ALA A 161 4.14 15.07 12.99
C ALA A 161 5.53 14.48 12.70
N LYS A 162 6.18 13.90 13.71
CA LYS A 162 7.48 13.23 13.57
C LYS A 162 7.40 11.99 12.69
N TRP A 163 6.36 11.17 12.86
CA TRP A 163 6.10 10.00 12.03
C TRP A 163 5.81 10.40 10.58
N ALA A 164 4.92 11.38 10.35
CA ALA A 164 4.58 11.88 9.03
C ALA A 164 5.81 12.45 8.29
N LYS A 165 6.66 13.21 8.97
CA LYS A 165 7.93 13.71 8.41
C LYS A 165 8.82 12.57 7.94
N LYS A 166 8.94 11.50 8.73
CA LYS A 166 9.74 10.31 8.38
C LYS A 166 9.15 9.57 7.17
N TYR A 167 7.82 9.41 7.13
CA TYR A 167 7.11 8.77 6.04
C TYR A 167 7.25 9.57 4.74
N ASN A 168 6.97 10.87 4.79
CA ASN A 168 7.07 11.77 3.64
C ASN A 168 8.49 11.85 3.05
N LYS A 169 9.53 11.82 3.89
CA LYS A 169 10.92 11.78 3.44
C LYS A 169 11.22 10.54 2.59
N LEU A 170 10.61 9.40 2.92
CA LEU A 170 10.81 8.17 2.16
C LEU A 170 10.10 8.20 0.79
N ILE A 171 8.92 8.81 0.71
CA ILE A 171 8.11 8.83 -0.51
C ILE A 171 8.60 9.87 -1.52
N LYS A 172 9.17 10.99 -1.04
CA LYS A 172 9.65 12.08 -1.91
C LYS A 172 10.93 11.78 -2.68
N ASN A 173 11.69 10.77 -2.25
CA ASN A 173 12.93 10.30 -2.90
C ASN A 173 12.68 9.04 -3.74
#